data_2b6d014048d86459f78d94f2a8a77e59
#
_entry.id   2b6d014048d86459f78d94f2a8a77e59
#
_cell.length_a   1.000
_cell.length_b   1.000
_cell.length_c   1.000
_cell.angle_alpha   90.00
_cell.angle_beta   90.00
_cell.angle_gamma   90.00
#
_symmetry.space_group_name_H-M   'P 1'
#
loop_
_entity.id
_entity.type
_entity.pdbx_description
1 polymer ?
#
loop_
_entity_poly.entity_id
_entity_poly.type
_entity_poly.pdbx_seq_one_letter_code
_entity_poly.pdbx_strand_id
1 'polypeptide(L)'
;RNETMNTIDNLAINSIRILSADAIQKANSGHPGLPLGSAPAAYELWAHHMNHNPANPEWANRDRFILSGGHGSMLLYSLLHLFGYGLTKEDLMNFRQVGSLTPGHPEYGHTVGVEATTGPLGAGMGMAVGMAMAEKHLAAVFNKENYPVVDHFTYVLGGDGCMMEGISSEAFSLAGTLGLGKLIVLYDSNRISIEGSTDIAFRENVEERMKAFGFQTITVEDGTDIDAIGAAIEVAKADTEHPSFITIKTEIGFGCPAKQGKASAHGEPLGVDNIKAMRENLGWKYEEPFFVPEEVYEHYSRLAEEKADTEAEWNAMFAAYCDEYPEMEKLWEQYHTAPDAKALIENEALWLTKDKAEATRSL
;
A
#
# COMPACT_ATOMS: atom_id res chain seq x y z
N ARG A 1 2.78 7.30 29.96
CA ARG A 1 2.86 8.39 28.98
C ARG A 1 1.70 8.30 28.01
N ASN A 2 0.48 8.61 28.46
CA ASN A 2 -0.70 8.80 27.62
C ASN A 2 -1.00 10.30 27.50
N GLU A 3 -0.03 11.07 27.11
CA GLU A 3 -0.24 12.48 26.78
C GLU A 3 0.49 12.77 25.48
N THR A 4 -0.33 13.10 24.49
CA THR A 4 0.03 13.70 23.21
C THR A 4 0.51 12.74 22.11
N MET A 5 -0.36 11.86 21.63
CA MET A 5 -0.49 11.81 20.18
C MET A 5 -0.80 13.25 19.75
N ASN A 6 -0.02 13.82 18.84
CA ASN A 6 -0.27 15.16 18.35
C ASN A 6 -1.75 15.24 17.97
N THR A 7 -2.46 16.25 18.41
CA THR A 7 -3.92 16.35 18.20
C THR A 7 -4.27 16.29 16.72
N ILE A 8 -3.34 16.74 15.84
CA ILE A 8 -3.52 16.72 14.40
C ILE A 8 -3.40 15.31 13.79
N ASP A 9 -2.46 14.46 14.27
CA ASP A 9 -2.30 13.10 13.77
C ASP A 9 -3.54 12.25 14.07
N ASN A 10 -4.07 12.38 15.32
CA ASN A 10 -5.32 11.73 15.68
C ASN A 10 -6.49 12.17 14.79
N LEU A 11 -6.57 13.47 14.51
CA LEU A 11 -7.63 14.03 13.69
C LEU A 11 -7.50 13.55 12.23
N ALA A 12 -6.27 13.48 11.72
CA ALA A 12 -5.94 12.97 10.40
C ALA A 12 -6.29 11.48 10.25
N ILE A 13 -5.90 10.66 11.21
CA ILE A 13 -6.22 9.22 11.25
C ILE A 13 -7.75 9.01 11.35
N ASN A 14 -8.42 9.77 12.22
CA ASN A 14 -9.86 9.67 12.35
C ASN A 14 -10.60 10.16 11.10
N SER A 15 -10.05 11.10 10.33
CA SER A 15 -10.60 11.49 9.03
C SER A 15 -10.61 10.33 8.05
N ILE A 16 -9.55 9.52 8.00
CA ILE A 16 -9.50 8.29 7.18
C ILE A 16 -10.62 7.32 7.62
N ARG A 17 -10.78 7.11 8.92
CA ARG A 17 -11.82 6.22 9.48
C ARG A 17 -13.23 6.71 9.14
N ILE A 18 -13.51 7.98 9.35
CA ILE A 18 -14.83 8.59 9.12
C ILE A 18 -15.19 8.59 7.64
N LEU A 19 -14.27 9.02 6.75
CA LEU A 19 -14.50 8.98 5.31
C LEU A 19 -14.81 7.56 4.84
N SER A 20 -14.05 6.57 5.32
CA SER A 20 -14.27 5.17 4.98
C SER A 20 -15.63 4.66 5.45
N ALA A 21 -16.01 4.94 6.68
CA ALA A 21 -17.29 4.51 7.24
C ALA A 21 -18.47 5.18 6.53
N ASP A 22 -18.40 6.48 6.26
CA ASP A 22 -19.46 7.24 5.59
C ASP A 22 -19.66 6.79 4.14
N ALA A 23 -18.56 6.54 3.39
CA ALA A 23 -18.64 6.07 2.01
C ALA A 23 -19.27 4.67 1.92
N ILE A 24 -18.85 3.75 2.77
CA ILE A 24 -19.39 2.39 2.85
C ILE A 24 -20.86 2.41 3.28
N GLN A 25 -21.21 3.26 4.24
CA GLN A 25 -22.60 3.41 4.68
C GLN A 25 -23.49 3.99 3.58
N LYS A 26 -23.01 5.02 2.87
CA LYS A 26 -23.75 5.62 1.75
C LYS A 26 -23.96 4.63 0.61
N ALA A 27 -22.92 3.87 0.25
CA ALA A 27 -23.00 2.84 -0.78
C ALA A 27 -23.86 1.64 -0.35
N ASN A 28 -24.17 1.52 0.96
CA ASN A 28 -24.78 0.35 1.58
C ASN A 28 -24.07 -0.96 1.21
N SER A 29 -22.78 -0.89 0.98
CA SER A 29 -21.91 -2.01 0.57
C SER A 29 -20.45 -1.66 0.79
N GLY A 30 -19.66 -2.60 1.29
CA GLY A 30 -18.21 -2.42 1.46
C GLY A 30 -17.68 -3.04 2.75
N HIS A 31 -16.40 -2.85 3.02
CA HIS A 31 -15.68 -3.50 4.09
C HIS A 31 -15.06 -2.45 5.01
N PRO A 32 -15.71 -2.06 6.10
CA PRO A 32 -15.21 -1.02 7.01
C PRO A 32 -14.10 -1.52 7.94
N GLY A 33 -14.03 -2.80 8.20
CA GLY A 33 -13.21 -3.35 9.28
C GLY A 33 -11.73 -3.04 9.16
N LEU A 34 -11.12 -3.34 8.02
CA LEU A 34 -9.71 -3.08 7.74
C LEU A 34 -9.40 -1.57 7.73
N PRO A 35 -10.13 -0.71 7.01
CA PRO A 35 -9.91 0.73 7.06
C PRO A 35 -9.89 1.33 8.45
N LEU A 36 -10.78 0.87 9.34
CA LEU A 36 -10.87 1.39 10.70
C LEU A 36 -9.70 0.91 11.58
N GLY A 37 -9.28 -0.35 11.44
CA GLY A 37 -8.19 -0.93 12.22
C GLY A 37 -6.81 -0.47 11.76
N SER A 38 -6.59 -0.44 10.45
CA SER A 38 -5.27 -0.16 9.84
C SER A 38 -5.02 1.31 9.53
N ALA A 39 -5.96 2.22 9.82
CA ALA A 39 -5.78 3.65 9.56
C ALA A 39 -4.50 4.23 10.18
N PRO A 40 -4.09 3.91 11.44
CA PRO A 40 -2.85 4.43 12.01
C PRO A 40 -1.62 3.98 11.23
N ALA A 41 -1.54 2.69 10.87
CA ALA A 41 -0.40 2.14 10.13
C ALA A 41 -0.28 2.73 8.72
N ALA A 42 -1.40 2.91 8.05
CA ALA A 42 -1.43 3.52 6.73
C ALA A 42 -1.09 5.01 6.78
N TYR A 43 -1.61 5.75 7.77
CA TYR A 43 -1.26 7.15 8.00
C TYR A 43 0.24 7.31 8.25
N GLU A 44 0.78 6.58 9.23
CA GLU A 44 2.19 6.68 9.61
C GLU A 44 3.12 6.40 8.43
N LEU A 45 2.83 5.33 7.66
CA LEU A 45 3.58 5.00 6.45
C LEU A 45 3.55 6.15 5.44
N TRP A 46 2.36 6.61 5.04
CA TRP A 46 2.20 7.58 3.95
C TRP A 46 2.68 8.98 4.35
N ALA A 47 2.44 9.39 5.59
CA ALA A 47 2.83 10.69 6.08
C ALA A 47 4.34 10.83 6.29
N HIS A 48 4.99 9.81 6.87
CA HIS A 48 6.33 9.98 7.41
C HIS A 48 7.42 9.11 6.77
N HIS A 49 7.07 7.98 6.13
CA HIS A 49 8.08 7.02 5.67
C HIS A 49 8.11 6.80 4.16
N MET A 50 6.99 6.96 3.48
CA MET A 50 6.85 6.70 2.05
C MET A 50 7.22 7.93 1.23
N ASN A 51 8.07 7.76 0.22
CA ASN A 51 8.40 8.78 -0.76
C ASN A 51 7.40 8.71 -1.93
N HIS A 52 6.56 9.72 -2.05
CA HIS A 52 5.58 9.81 -3.12
C HIS A 52 5.29 11.28 -3.43
N ASN A 53 4.76 11.58 -4.61
CA ASN A 53 4.35 12.94 -4.94
C ASN A 53 2.95 12.95 -5.54
N PRO A 54 1.94 13.46 -4.83
CA PRO A 54 0.57 13.54 -5.35
C PRO A 54 0.45 14.37 -6.64
N ALA A 55 1.32 15.38 -6.82
CA ALA A 55 1.35 16.21 -8.03
C ALA A 55 1.99 15.48 -9.23
N ASN A 56 2.81 14.46 -8.98
CA ASN A 56 3.40 13.60 -10.01
C ASN A 56 3.30 12.11 -9.59
N PRO A 57 2.11 11.50 -9.68
CA PRO A 57 1.89 10.10 -9.28
C PRO A 57 2.71 9.08 -10.08
N GLU A 58 3.27 9.49 -11.22
CA GLU A 58 4.10 8.64 -12.09
C GLU A 58 5.61 8.83 -11.89
N TRP A 59 6.03 9.58 -10.86
CA TRP A 59 7.46 9.74 -10.56
C TRP A 59 8.17 8.38 -10.51
N ALA A 60 9.24 8.24 -11.29
CA ALA A 60 9.88 6.94 -11.54
C ALA A 60 10.41 6.28 -10.26
N ASN A 61 11.03 7.07 -9.35
CA ASN A 61 11.62 6.58 -8.10
C ASN A 61 10.70 6.74 -6.88
N ARG A 62 9.37 6.92 -7.08
CA ARG A 62 8.42 6.89 -5.96
C ARG A 62 8.39 5.52 -5.31
N ASP A 63 8.14 5.46 -4.04
CA ASP A 63 7.81 4.21 -3.35
C ASP A 63 6.49 3.63 -3.86
N ARG A 64 6.33 2.32 -3.81
CA ARG A 64 5.12 1.61 -4.24
C ARG A 64 4.33 1.16 -3.02
N PHE A 65 3.03 1.47 -3.01
CA PHE A 65 2.11 0.98 -1.99
C PHE A 65 1.04 0.08 -2.60
N ILE A 66 0.97 -1.15 -2.13
CA ILE A 66 -0.02 -2.13 -2.55
C ILE A 66 -0.95 -2.47 -1.40
N LEU A 67 -2.24 -2.23 -1.56
CA LEU A 67 -3.26 -2.72 -0.65
C LEU A 67 -3.67 -4.13 -1.08
N SER A 68 -2.98 -5.17 -0.58
CA SER A 68 -3.31 -6.57 -0.89
C SER A 68 -4.66 -7.00 -0.32
N GLY A 69 -5.04 -6.45 0.82
CA GLY A 69 -6.41 -6.53 1.34
C GLY A 69 -7.35 -5.60 0.58
N GLY A 70 -7.50 -5.79 -0.75
CA GLY A 70 -8.18 -4.87 -1.65
C GLY A 70 -9.66 -4.61 -1.32
N HIS A 71 -10.29 -5.48 -0.55
CA HIS A 71 -11.63 -5.24 -0.01
C HIS A 71 -11.70 -4.00 0.91
N GLY A 72 -10.59 -3.65 1.57
CA GLY A 72 -10.45 -2.42 2.37
C GLY A 72 -10.17 -1.17 1.53
N SER A 73 -10.58 -1.13 0.28
CA SER A 73 -10.29 -0.08 -0.72
C SER A 73 -10.50 1.36 -0.23
N MET A 74 -11.49 1.57 0.64
CA MET A 74 -11.76 2.90 1.21
C MET A 74 -10.60 3.44 2.06
N LEU A 75 -9.74 2.59 2.64
CA LEU A 75 -8.50 3.04 3.27
C LEU A 75 -7.62 3.78 2.25
N LEU A 76 -7.37 3.15 1.11
CA LEU A 76 -6.55 3.74 0.05
C LEU A 76 -7.21 4.98 -0.57
N TYR A 77 -8.51 4.92 -0.88
CA TYR A 77 -9.20 6.07 -1.47
C TYR A 77 -9.25 7.28 -0.52
N SER A 78 -9.40 7.05 0.78
CA SER A 78 -9.33 8.13 1.77
C SER A 78 -7.94 8.77 1.82
N LEU A 79 -6.87 7.98 1.77
CA LEU A 79 -5.50 8.48 1.68
C LEU A 79 -5.27 9.28 0.39
N LEU A 80 -5.65 8.73 -0.76
CA LEU A 80 -5.50 9.40 -2.06
C LEU A 80 -6.27 10.74 -2.11
N HIS A 81 -7.47 10.79 -1.51
CA HIS A 81 -8.23 12.03 -1.37
C HIS A 81 -7.51 13.04 -0.49
N LEU A 82 -7.11 12.64 0.71
CA LEU A 82 -6.51 13.54 1.70
C LEU A 82 -5.14 14.06 1.26
N PHE A 83 -4.32 13.24 0.62
CA PHE A 83 -3.02 13.65 0.06
C PHE A 83 -3.12 14.42 -1.26
N GLY A 84 -4.31 14.54 -1.88
CA GLY A 84 -4.50 15.37 -3.06
C GLY A 84 -4.15 14.69 -4.40
N TYR A 85 -4.34 13.39 -4.53
CA TYR A 85 -4.18 12.65 -5.81
C TYR A 85 -5.31 12.89 -6.82
N GLY A 86 -6.15 13.88 -6.59
CA GLY A 86 -7.22 14.26 -7.50
C GLY A 86 -8.58 13.59 -7.23
N LEU A 87 -8.67 12.65 -6.29
CA LEU A 87 -9.97 12.16 -5.83
C LEU A 87 -10.71 13.25 -5.04
N THR A 88 -11.92 13.56 -5.44
CA THR A 88 -12.77 14.54 -4.77
C THR A 88 -13.63 13.90 -3.67
N LYS A 89 -14.25 14.73 -2.83
CA LYS A 89 -15.27 14.27 -1.87
C LYS A 89 -16.43 13.56 -2.59
N GLU A 90 -16.83 14.08 -3.73
CA GLU A 90 -17.89 13.50 -4.57
C GLU A 90 -17.52 12.11 -5.09
N ASP A 91 -16.26 11.88 -5.43
CA ASP A 91 -15.78 10.55 -5.83
C ASP A 91 -15.91 9.54 -4.68
N LEU A 92 -15.55 9.95 -3.46
CA LEU A 92 -15.73 9.11 -2.27
C LEU A 92 -17.22 8.85 -1.99
N MET A 93 -18.08 9.86 -2.19
CA MET A 93 -19.54 9.71 -2.07
C MET A 93 -20.15 8.78 -3.11
N ASN A 94 -19.45 8.55 -4.22
CA ASN A 94 -19.86 7.65 -5.30
C ASN A 94 -19.17 6.27 -5.22
N PHE A 95 -18.65 5.90 -4.05
CA PHE A 95 -18.03 4.60 -3.82
C PHE A 95 -18.91 3.44 -4.29
N ARG A 96 -18.33 2.51 -5.07
CA ARG A 96 -19.01 1.33 -5.66
C ARG A 96 -20.16 1.65 -6.62
N GLN A 97 -20.26 2.88 -7.13
CA GLN A 97 -21.24 3.19 -8.17
C GLN A 97 -20.67 2.93 -9.56
N VAL A 98 -21.53 2.61 -10.52
CA VAL A 98 -21.09 2.37 -11.91
C VAL A 98 -20.43 3.62 -12.48
N GLY A 99 -19.21 3.45 -12.99
CA GLY A 99 -18.43 4.53 -13.61
C GLY A 99 -17.73 5.47 -12.61
N SER A 100 -17.78 5.16 -11.30
CA SER A 100 -17.06 5.98 -10.31
C SER A 100 -15.56 5.70 -10.33
N LEU A 101 -14.76 6.69 -9.89
CA LEU A 101 -13.30 6.55 -9.68
C LEU A 101 -12.95 5.76 -8.43
N THR A 102 -13.93 5.31 -7.65
CA THR A 102 -13.76 4.55 -6.42
C THR A 102 -14.50 3.21 -6.49
N PRO A 103 -14.04 2.27 -7.34
CA PRO A 103 -14.62 0.93 -7.44
C PRO A 103 -14.48 0.15 -6.13
N GLY A 104 -15.16 -0.99 -6.01
CA GLY A 104 -15.19 -1.79 -4.79
C GLY A 104 -13.85 -2.34 -4.34
N HIS A 105 -12.91 -2.50 -5.27
CA HIS A 105 -11.54 -2.89 -5.08
C HIS A 105 -10.63 -1.97 -5.90
N PRO A 106 -9.36 -1.72 -5.50
CA PRO A 106 -8.45 -0.87 -6.25
C PRO A 106 -8.18 -1.44 -7.65
N GLU A 107 -8.20 -0.55 -8.66
CA GLU A 107 -7.92 -0.90 -10.05
C GLU A 107 -6.80 -0.01 -10.61
N TYR A 108 -5.68 -0.64 -10.99
CA TYR A 108 -4.56 0.04 -11.64
C TYR A 108 -4.99 0.64 -12.98
N GLY A 109 -4.58 1.89 -13.23
CA GLY A 109 -4.93 2.61 -14.46
C GLY A 109 -6.35 3.19 -14.49
N HIS A 110 -7.17 2.93 -13.45
CA HIS A 110 -8.50 3.51 -13.30
C HIS A 110 -8.52 4.65 -12.27
N THR A 111 -7.94 4.42 -11.10
CA THR A 111 -7.82 5.43 -10.05
C THR A 111 -6.35 5.89 -9.97
N VAL A 112 -6.11 7.20 -10.06
CA VAL A 112 -4.76 7.77 -9.93
C VAL A 112 -4.16 7.43 -8.58
N GLY A 113 -2.89 7.01 -8.56
CA GLY A 113 -2.18 6.61 -7.34
C GLY A 113 -2.39 5.16 -6.89
N VAL A 114 -3.21 4.38 -7.63
CA VAL A 114 -3.34 2.94 -7.40
C VAL A 114 -2.26 2.17 -8.15
N GLU A 115 -1.38 1.49 -7.44
CA GLU A 115 -0.22 0.78 -8.02
C GLU A 115 -0.54 -0.64 -8.49
N ALA A 116 -1.61 -1.25 -8.00
CA ALA A 116 -1.98 -2.62 -8.35
C ALA A 116 -3.48 -2.86 -8.27
N THR A 117 -4.01 -3.62 -9.22
CA THR A 117 -5.38 -4.13 -9.17
C THR A 117 -5.42 -5.29 -8.17
N THR A 118 -6.18 -5.14 -7.09
CA THR A 118 -6.32 -6.13 -6.03
C THR A 118 -7.79 -6.46 -5.77
N GLY A 119 -8.03 -7.46 -4.92
CA GLY A 119 -9.36 -8.01 -4.64
C GLY A 119 -9.26 -9.49 -4.36
N PRO A 120 -8.72 -10.32 -5.28
CA PRO A 120 -8.30 -11.68 -4.94
C PRO A 120 -7.19 -11.63 -3.89
N LEU A 121 -7.45 -12.22 -2.71
CA LEU A 121 -6.53 -12.18 -1.57
C LEU A 121 -5.19 -12.84 -1.94
N GLY A 122 -4.09 -12.31 -1.42
CA GLY A 122 -2.73 -12.78 -1.72
C GLY A 122 -2.14 -12.28 -3.04
N ALA A 123 -2.96 -11.90 -4.04
CA ALA A 123 -2.45 -11.41 -5.32
C ALA A 123 -1.55 -10.17 -5.16
N GLY A 124 -1.95 -9.22 -4.30
CA GLY A 124 -1.15 -8.04 -4.00
C GLY A 124 0.21 -8.37 -3.35
N MET A 125 0.30 -9.44 -2.55
CA MET A 125 1.58 -9.91 -1.99
C MET A 125 2.53 -10.35 -3.12
N GLY A 126 2.03 -11.13 -4.07
CA GLY A 126 2.81 -11.54 -5.25
C GLY A 126 3.24 -10.36 -6.13
N MET A 127 2.35 -9.38 -6.34
CA MET A 127 2.66 -8.17 -7.11
C MET A 127 3.75 -7.33 -6.41
N ALA A 128 3.70 -7.19 -5.09
CA ALA A 128 4.71 -6.49 -4.31
C ALA A 128 6.10 -7.14 -4.44
N VAL A 129 6.16 -8.46 -4.40
CA VAL A 129 7.42 -9.20 -4.65
C VAL A 129 7.95 -8.91 -6.06
N GLY A 130 7.07 -8.91 -7.07
CA GLY A 130 7.46 -8.56 -8.45
C GLY A 130 7.99 -7.14 -8.58
N MET A 131 7.37 -6.16 -7.90
CA MET A 131 7.85 -4.76 -7.90
C MET A 131 9.20 -4.61 -7.19
N ALA A 132 9.40 -5.29 -6.06
CA ALA A 132 10.70 -5.30 -5.37
C ALA A 132 11.80 -6.00 -6.18
N MET A 133 11.46 -7.04 -6.94
CA MET A 133 12.38 -7.66 -7.91
C MET A 133 12.77 -6.69 -9.03
N ALA A 134 11.79 -5.94 -9.55
CA ALA A 134 12.02 -4.94 -10.58
C ALA A 134 12.93 -3.81 -10.06
N GLU A 135 12.68 -3.31 -8.85
CA GLU A 135 13.55 -2.31 -8.21
C GLU A 135 14.99 -2.83 -8.13
N LYS A 136 15.21 -4.02 -7.55
CA LYS A 136 16.55 -4.60 -7.38
C LYS A 136 17.27 -4.80 -8.72
N HIS A 137 16.53 -5.21 -9.76
CA HIS A 137 17.07 -5.35 -11.11
C HIS A 137 17.45 -3.99 -11.70
N LEU A 138 16.57 -3.00 -11.64
CA LEU A 138 16.80 -1.67 -12.19
C LEU A 138 17.95 -0.96 -11.44
N ALA A 139 18.02 -1.10 -10.12
CA ALA A 139 19.13 -0.60 -9.32
C ALA A 139 20.48 -1.18 -9.79
N ALA A 140 20.54 -2.47 -10.06
CA ALA A 140 21.75 -3.13 -10.56
C ALA A 140 22.13 -2.66 -11.98
N VAL A 141 21.16 -2.25 -12.81
CA VAL A 141 21.41 -1.74 -14.18
C VAL A 141 21.84 -0.27 -14.14
N PHE A 142 21.13 0.56 -13.37
CA PHE A 142 21.22 2.02 -13.50
C PHE A 142 22.07 2.69 -12.43
N ASN A 143 22.11 2.19 -11.19
CA ASN A 143 22.83 2.89 -10.14
C ASN A 143 24.35 2.93 -10.38
N LYS A 144 24.95 4.06 -10.07
CA LYS A 144 26.38 4.30 -10.09
C LYS A 144 26.85 4.79 -8.73
N GLU A 145 28.17 4.79 -8.50
CA GLU A 145 28.72 5.40 -7.31
C GLU A 145 28.24 6.86 -7.18
N ASN A 146 27.66 7.22 -6.05
CA ASN A 146 27.04 8.51 -5.75
C ASN A 146 25.73 8.85 -6.50
N TYR A 147 25.20 7.93 -7.30
CA TYR A 147 23.93 8.12 -8.03
C TYR A 147 22.98 6.94 -7.81
N PRO A 148 22.27 6.89 -6.69
CA PRO A 148 21.24 5.89 -6.45
C PRO A 148 19.93 6.29 -7.15
N VAL A 149 19.92 6.24 -8.49
CA VAL A 149 18.77 6.70 -9.30
C VAL A 149 17.56 5.78 -9.18
N VAL A 150 17.76 4.54 -8.75
CA VAL A 150 16.70 3.58 -8.40
C VAL A 150 16.90 3.17 -6.95
N ASP A 151 16.03 3.66 -6.06
CA ASP A 151 16.20 3.48 -4.60
C ASP A 151 14.86 3.47 -3.85
N HIS A 152 13.79 3.00 -4.50
CA HIS A 152 12.45 3.03 -3.91
C HIS A 152 12.10 1.74 -3.16
N PHE A 153 11.32 1.87 -2.11
CA PHE A 153 10.74 0.76 -1.38
C PHE A 153 9.40 0.28 -2.01
N THR A 154 9.08 -0.96 -1.74
CA THR A 154 7.75 -1.53 -2.02
C THR A 154 7.11 -1.91 -0.69
N TYR A 155 6.00 -1.25 -0.36
CA TYR A 155 5.19 -1.51 0.81
C TYR A 155 3.92 -2.25 0.42
N VAL A 156 3.57 -3.28 1.17
CA VAL A 156 2.31 -4.01 0.95
C VAL A 156 1.58 -4.22 2.27
N LEU A 157 0.29 -3.84 2.29
CA LEU A 157 -0.58 -4.04 3.45
C LEU A 157 -1.61 -5.12 3.16
N GLY A 158 -1.73 -6.09 4.05
CA GLY A 158 -2.72 -7.15 3.96
C GLY A 158 -2.93 -7.86 5.29
N GLY A 159 -4.07 -8.51 5.41
CA GLY A 159 -4.49 -9.20 6.63
C GLY A 159 -4.33 -10.72 6.57
N ASP A 160 -4.91 -11.38 7.56
CA ASP A 160 -4.88 -12.84 7.74
C ASP A 160 -5.29 -13.60 6.47
N GLY A 161 -6.36 -13.16 5.80
CA GLY A 161 -6.83 -13.80 4.57
C GLY A 161 -5.80 -13.77 3.44
N CYS A 162 -5.00 -12.70 3.30
CA CYS A 162 -3.92 -12.67 2.33
C CYS A 162 -2.82 -13.69 2.66
N MET A 163 -2.55 -13.92 3.95
CA MET A 163 -1.53 -14.86 4.40
C MET A 163 -1.97 -16.33 4.33
N MET A 164 -3.29 -16.58 4.20
CA MET A 164 -3.85 -17.93 3.97
C MET A 164 -3.65 -18.42 2.52
N GLU A 165 -3.47 -17.51 1.58
CA GLU A 165 -3.36 -17.85 0.15
C GLU A 165 -1.99 -18.46 -0.19
N GLY A 166 -2.00 -19.50 -1.04
CA GLY A 166 -0.78 -20.19 -1.48
C GLY A 166 0.24 -19.29 -2.15
N ILE A 167 -0.23 -18.35 -2.98
CA ILE A 167 0.63 -17.39 -3.69
C ILE A 167 1.48 -16.54 -2.73
N SER A 168 0.97 -16.19 -1.56
CA SER A 168 1.75 -15.45 -0.56
C SER A 168 2.94 -16.25 -0.06
N SER A 169 2.78 -17.55 0.19
CA SER A 169 3.87 -18.43 0.59
C SER A 169 4.91 -18.63 -0.50
N GLU A 170 4.47 -18.83 -1.75
CA GLU A 170 5.37 -19.02 -2.90
C GLU A 170 6.18 -17.75 -3.18
N ALA A 171 5.50 -16.59 -3.24
CA ALA A 171 6.12 -15.30 -3.50
C ALA A 171 7.09 -14.88 -2.39
N PHE A 172 6.73 -15.06 -1.13
CA PHE A 172 7.59 -14.67 -0.01
C PHE A 172 8.79 -15.61 0.16
N SER A 173 8.66 -16.91 -0.13
CA SER A 173 9.80 -17.80 -0.21
C SER A 173 10.81 -17.35 -1.26
N LEU A 174 10.34 -16.88 -2.41
CA LEU A 174 11.18 -16.29 -3.46
C LEU A 174 11.81 -14.97 -2.99
N ALA A 175 11.05 -14.09 -2.34
CA ALA A 175 11.53 -12.80 -1.84
C ALA A 175 12.71 -12.96 -0.85
N GLY A 176 12.58 -13.90 0.09
CA GLY A 176 13.66 -14.23 1.02
C GLY A 176 14.88 -14.83 0.32
N THR A 177 14.66 -15.74 -0.65
CA THR A 177 15.76 -16.32 -1.44
C THR A 177 16.54 -15.26 -2.23
N LEU A 178 15.85 -14.24 -2.74
CA LEU A 178 16.46 -13.15 -3.51
C LEU A 178 17.02 -12.01 -2.62
N GLY A 179 16.75 -12.03 -1.31
CA GLY A 179 17.16 -10.97 -0.40
C GLY A 179 16.58 -9.61 -0.81
N LEU A 180 15.25 -9.51 -0.95
CA LEU A 180 14.61 -8.27 -1.40
C LEU A 180 14.47 -7.27 -0.24
N GLY A 181 15.57 -6.64 0.19
CA GLY A 181 15.63 -5.78 1.37
C GLY A 181 14.75 -4.52 1.31
N LYS A 182 14.26 -4.15 0.12
CA LYS A 182 13.33 -3.04 -0.05
C LYS A 182 11.85 -3.45 -0.13
N LEU A 183 11.54 -4.71 0.16
CA LEU A 183 10.17 -5.18 0.35
C LEU A 183 9.80 -5.13 1.83
N ILE A 184 8.80 -4.33 2.17
CA ILE A 184 8.28 -4.20 3.54
C ILE A 184 6.80 -4.58 3.56
N VAL A 185 6.47 -5.63 4.30
CA VAL A 185 5.11 -6.13 4.47
C VAL A 185 4.55 -5.62 5.80
N LEU A 186 3.43 -4.90 5.73
CA LEU A 186 2.63 -4.52 6.91
C LEU A 186 1.50 -5.54 7.04
N TYR A 187 1.58 -6.37 8.05
CA TYR A 187 0.58 -7.41 8.31
C TYR A 187 -0.43 -6.95 9.34
N ASP A 188 -1.66 -6.70 8.89
CA ASP A 188 -2.84 -6.43 9.73
C ASP A 188 -3.25 -7.72 10.44
N SER A 189 -2.71 -7.95 11.63
CA SER A 189 -2.96 -9.11 12.46
C SER A 189 -4.13 -8.86 13.42
N ASN A 190 -5.35 -8.90 12.89
CA ASN A 190 -6.56 -8.65 13.67
C ASN A 190 -7.28 -9.93 14.14
N ARG A 191 -6.81 -11.09 13.68
CA ARG A 191 -7.33 -12.44 14.04
C ARG A 191 -8.78 -12.69 13.65
N ILE A 192 -9.31 -11.94 12.70
CA ILE A 192 -10.70 -12.09 12.22
C ILE A 192 -10.70 -12.37 10.72
N SER A 193 -11.53 -13.31 10.32
CA SER A 193 -11.93 -13.53 8.93
C SER A 193 -13.44 -13.29 8.76
N ILE A 194 -13.97 -13.55 7.57
CA ILE A 194 -15.37 -13.25 7.22
C ILE A 194 -16.37 -13.81 8.26
N GLU A 195 -16.20 -15.05 8.70
CA GLU A 195 -17.19 -15.77 9.54
C GLU A 195 -16.76 -15.87 11.01
N GLY A 196 -15.61 -15.32 11.41
CA GLY A 196 -15.17 -15.42 12.80
C GLY A 196 -13.68 -15.33 13.01
N SER A 197 -13.22 -15.86 14.15
CA SER A 197 -11.80 -15.90 14.51
C SER A 197 -10.99 -16.79 13.56
N THR A 198 -9.75 -16.39 13.31
CA THR A 198 -8.76 -17.22 12.59
C THR A 198 -8.50 -18.56 13.26
N ASP A 199 -8.82 -18.72 14.56
CA ASP A 199 -8.68 -19.99 15.28
C ASP A 199 -9.45 -21.17 14.65
N ILE A 200 -10.42 -20.86 13.78
CA ILE A 200 -11.21 -21.87 13.06
C ILE A 200 -10.37 -22.55 11.96
N ALA A 201 -9.59 -21.77 11.18
CA ALA A 201 -8.95 -22.26 9.96
C ALA A 201 -7.48 -21.85 9.80
N PHE A 202 -6.95 -20.93 10.63
CA PHE A 202 -5.62 -20.35 10.44
C PHE A 202 -4.91 -20.16 11.80
N ARG A 203 -4.29 -21.25 12.30
CA ARG A 203 -3.67 -21.31 13.63
C ARG A 203 -2.14 -21.35 13.59
N GLU A 204 -1.54 -21.16 12.44
CA GLU A 204 -0.08 -21.15 12.30
C GLU A 204 0.53 -19.90 12.97
N ASN A 205 1.84 -19.97 13.24
CA ASN A 205 2.62 -18.80 13.58
C ASN A 205 3.19 -18.20 12.28
N VAL A 206 2.55 -17.12 11.81
CA VAL A 206 2.93 -16.45 10.55
C VAL A 206 4.35 -15.88 10.63
N GLU A 207 4.75 -15.33 11.77
CA GLU A 207 6.10 -14.77 11.94
C GLU A 207 7.18 -15.84 11.81
N GLU A 208 6.97 -17.01 12.40
CA GLU A 208 7.92 -18.12 12.28
C GLU A 208 8.00 -18.65 10.83
N ARG A 209 6.88 -18.64 10.10
CA ARG A 209 6.88 -18.96 8.68
C ARG A 209 7.69 -17.92 7.89
N MET A 210 7.53 -16.63 8.17
CA MET A 210 8.31 -15.57 7.51
C MET A 210 9.79 -15.65 7.83
N LYS A 211 10.15 -15.92 9.09
CA LYS A 211 11.56 -16.20 9.45
C LYS A 211 12.15 -17.37 8.69
N ALA A 212 11.36 -18.45 8.53
CA ALA A 212 11.80 -19.61 7.76
C ALA A 212 12.00 -19.30 6.26
N PHE A 213 11.28 -18.31 5.72
CA PHE A 213 11.51 -17.80 4.37
C PHE A 213 12.70 -16.82 4.26
N GLY A 214 13.31 -16.41 5.37
CA GLY A 214 14.44 -15.48 5.37
C GLY A 214 14.06 -14.01 5.52
N PHE A 215 12.88 -13.70 6.07
CA PHE A 215 12.47 -12.34 6.39
C PHE A 215 13.02 -11.88 7.74
N GLN A 216 13.35 -10.60 7.86
CA GLN A 216 13.35 -9.90 9.13
C GLN A 216 11.91 -9.81 9.64
N THR A 217 11.65 -10.14 10.89
CA THR A 217 10.31 -10.03 11.48
C THR A 217 10.32 -9.06 12.65
N ILE A 218 9.33 -8.17 12.68
CA ILE A 218 9.17 -7.13 13.69
C ILE A 218 7.72 -7.16 14.16
N THR A 219 7.48 -7.01 15.45
CA THR A 219 6.11 -7.01 16.01
C THR A 219 5.80 -5.67 16.66
N VAL A 220 4.67 -5.08 16.28
CA VAL A 220 4.04 -3.92 16.93
C VAL A 220 2.84 -4.44 17.71
N GLU A 221 2.92 -4.34 19.03
CA GLU A 221 1.92 -4.91 19.96
C GLU A 221 0.61 -4.12 20.01
N ASP A 222 0.66 -2.83 19.69
CA ASP A 222 -0.48 -1.92 19.64
C ASP A 222 -0.54 -1.19 18.30
N GLY A 223 -1.45 -1.59 17.43
CA GLY A 223 -1.67 -1.00 16.11
C GLY A 223 -2.24 0.42 16.14
N THR A 224 -2.46 1.01 17.31
CA THR A 224 -2.81 2.43 17.47
C THR A 224 -1.62 3.32 17.84
N ASP A 225 -0.50 2.71 18.23
CA ASP A 225 0.76 3.39 18.57
C ASP A 225 1.56 3.70 17.30
N ILE A 226 1.37 4.93 16.76
CA ILE A 226 2.07 5.37 15.54
C ILE A 226 3.57 5.49 15.73
N ASP A 227 4.05 5.85 16.93
CA ASP A 227 5.49 5.94 17.21
C ASP A 227 6.13 4.54 17.14
N ALA A 228 5.47 3.52 17.66
CA ALA A 228 5.92 2.14 17.57
C ALA A 228 5.89 1.61 16.12
N ILE A 229 4.87 1.99 15.36
CA ILE A 229 4.76 1.64 13.92
C ILE A 229 5.90 2.30 13.14
N GLY A 230 6.13 3.60 13.34
CA GLY A 230 7.20 4.34 12.69
C GLY A 230 8.58 3.75 13.01
N ALA A 231 8.84 3.45 14.29
CA ALA A 231 10.08 2.80 14.70
C ALA A 231 10.28 1.43 14.03
N ALA A 232 9.21 0.64 13.87
CA ALA A 232 9.26 -0.65 13.18
C ALA A 232 9.58 -0.49 11.68
N ILE A 233 9.00 0.52 11.01
CA ILE A 233 9.30 0.83 9.60
C ILE A 233 10.76 1.25 9.45
N GLU A 234 11.31 2.09 10.34
CA GLU A 234 12.72 2.49 10.28
C GLU A 234 13.68 1.30 10.48
N VAL A 235 13.35 0.39 11.39
CA VAL A 235 14.11 -0.86 11.57
C VAL A 235 14.05 -1.73 10.30
N ALA A 236 12.87 -1.79 9.66
CA ALA A 236 12.70 -2.53 8.41
C ALA A 236 13.52 -1.92 7.26
N LYS A 237 13.50 -0.59 7.11
CA LYS A 237 14.27 0.13 6.08
C LYS A 237 15.77 0.00 6.24
N ALA A 238 16.25 -0.21 7.46
CA ALA A 238 17.68 -0.37 7.75
C ALA A 238 18.24 -1.74 7.35
N ASP A 239 17.39 -2.77 7.19
CA ASP A 239 17.82 -4.09 6.71
C ASP A 239 17.75 -4.14 5.17
N THR A 240 18.88 -3.96 4.52
CA THR A 240 18.99 -3.97 3.05
C THR A 240 19.16 -5.38 2.45
N GLU A 241 19.38 -6.40 3.31
CA GLU A 241 19.69 -7.76 2.87
C GLU A 241 18.49 -8.70 2.90
N HIS A 242 17.51 -8.42 3.76
CA HIS A 242 16.32 -9.25 3.95
C HIS A 242 15.03 -8.45 3.75
N PRO A 243 14.02 -9.04 3.11
CA PRO A 243 12.69 -8.45 3.13
C PRO A 243 12.17 -8.39 4.58
N SER A 244 11.36 -7.40 4.90
CA SER A 244 10.85 -7.19 6.25
C SER A 244 9.37 -7.46 6.36
N PHE A 245 8.98 -8.07 7.48
CA PHE A 245 7.59 -8.40 7.81
C PHE A 245 7.24 -7.81 9.17
N ILE A 246 6.39 -6.79 9.16
CA ILE A 246 5.95 -6.08 10.36
C ILE A 246 4.56 -6.60 10.73
N THR A 247 4.47 -7.39 11.79
CA THR A 247 3.19 -7.80 12.37
C THR A 247 2.64 -6.66 13.21
N ILE A 248 1.52 -6.09 12.80
CA ILE A 248 0.84 -5.02 13.52
C ILE A 248 -0.43 -5.60 14.14
N LYS A 249 -0.50 -5.68 15.47
CA LYS A 249 -1.70 -6.16 16.16
C LYS A 249 -2.75 -5.07 16.17
N THR A 250 -3.78 -5.27 15.38
CA THR A 250 -4.89 -4.32 15.20
C THR A 250 -6.20 -4.89 15.75
N GLU A 251 -7.21 -4.04 15.80
CA GLU A 251 -8.58 -4.47 16.03
C GLU A 251 -9.47 -4.08 14.85
N ILE A 252 -10.06 -5.08 14.21
CA ILE A 252 -11.00 -4.87 13.12
C ILE A 252 -12.17 -3.99 13.57
N GLY A 253 -12.56 -3.01 12.74
CA GLY A 253 -13.67 -2.12 13.10
C GLY A 253 -13.39 -1.20 14.29
N PHE A 254 -12.11 -0.85 14.53
CA PHE A 254 -11.68 0.01 15.62
C PHE A 254 -12.53 1.28 15.75
N GLY A 255 -12.84 1.63 16.97
CA GLY A 255 -13.63 2.82 17.31
C GLY A 255 -15.15 2.62 17.27
N CYS A 256 -15.65 1.53 16.68
CA CYS A 256 -17.09 1.20 16.66
C CYS A 256 -17.47 0.30 17.85
N PRO A 257 -18.05 0.81 18.96
CA PRO A 257 -18.20 0.03 20.21
C PRO A 257 -18.97 -1.27 20.05
N ALA A 258 -19.97 -1.32 19.15
CA ALA A 258 -20.80 -2.50 18.96
C ALA A 258 -20.12 -3.57 18.08
N LYS A 259 -19.19 -3.19 17.19
CA LYS A 259 -18.63 -4.07 16.15
C LYS A 259 -17.10 -4.27 16.24
N GLN A 260 -16.38 -3.44 17.00
CA GLN A 260 -14.93 -3.55 17.20
C GLN A 260 -14.52 -4.95 17.67
N GLY A 261 -13.50 -5.53 17.05
CA GLY A 261 -13.00 -6.88 17.33
C GLY A 261 -13.92 -8.02 16.88
N LYS A 262 -14.98 -7.76 16.11
CA LYS A 262 -15.97 -8.77 15.71
C LYS A 262 -15.99 -8.96 14.19
N ALA A 263 -16.30 -10.18 13.75
CA ALA A 263 -16.49 -10.52 12.35
C ALA A 263 -17.56 -9.66 11.65
N SER A 264 -18.58 -9.18 12.37
CA SER A 264 -19.63 -8.29 11.87
C SER A 264 -19.10 -6.90 11.44
N ALA A 265 -17.84 -6.55 11.72
CA ALA A 265 -17.20 -5.36 11.19
C ALA A 265 -16.54 -5.61 9.83
N HIS A 266 -16.39 -6.88 9.39
CA HIS A 266 -15.55 -7.23 8.24
C HIS A 266 -16.11 -6.67 6.94
N GLY A 267 -17.29 -7.09 6.51
CA GLY A 267 -17.74 -6.96 5.12
C GLY A 267 -19.11 -6.33 4.92
N GLU A 268 -19.65 -5.62 5.90
CA GLU A 268 -20.95 -4.95 5.77
C GLU A 268 -20.92 -3.56 6.42
N PRO A 269 -21.81 -2.64 5.97
CA PRO A 269 -21.92 -1.31 6.57
C PRO A 269 -22.12 -1.39 8.09
N LEU A 270 -21.56 -0.43 8.80
CA LEU A 270 -21.68 -0.40 10.26
C LEU A 270 -23.13 -0.17 10.73
N GLY A 271 -23.91 0.60 9.96
CA GLY A 271 -25.21 1.12 10.32
C GLY A 271 -25.10 2.53 10.91
N VAL A 272 -26.13 3.35 10.65
CA VAL A 272 -26.15 4.79 11.00
C VAL A 272 -25.93 5.02 12.50
N ASP A 273 -26.60 4.25 13.36
CA ASP A 273 -26.48 4.39 14.81
C ASP A 273 -25.08 4.00 15.30
N ASN A 274 -24.47 2.99 14.69
CA ASN A 274 -23.12 2.56 15.03
C ASN A 274 -22.06 3.57 14.56
N ILE A 275 -22.26 4.24 13.41
CA ILE A 275 -21.37 5.32 12.97
C ILE A 275 -21.48 6.52 13.92
N LYS A 276 -22.68 6.83 14.40
CA LYS A 276 -22.85 7.87 15.41
C LYS A 276 -22.10 7.53 16.70
N ALA A 277 -22.28 6.32 17.20
CA ALA A 277 -21.57 5.85 18.39
C ALA A 277 -20.04 5.80 18.19
N MET A 278 -19.58 5.46 16.98
CA MET A 278 -18.16 5.48 16.62
C MET A 278 -17.60 6.91 16.65
N ARG A 279 -18.31 7.90 16.09
CA ARG A 279 -17.91 9.30 16.17
C ARG A 279 -17.78 9.78 17.63
N GLU A 280 -18.77 9.49 18.46
CA GLU A 280 -18.74 9.82 19.88
C GLU A 280 -17.53 9.16 20.59
N ASN A 281 -17.28 7.88 20.33
CA ASN A 281 -16.17 7.13 20.93
C ASN A 281 -14.79 7.62 20.48
N LEU A 282 -14.66 8.07 19.22
CA LEU A 282 -13.43 8.64 18.67
C LEU A 282 -13.24 10.14 19.03
N GLY A 283 -14.19 10.73 19.76
CA GLY A 283 -14.16 12.17 20.07
C GLY A 283 -14.38 13.07 18.84
N TRP A 284 -14.97 12.53 17.78
CA TRP A 284 -15.26 13.25 16.54
C TRP A 284 -16.45 14.19 16.74
N LYS A 285 -16.20 15.48 16.66
CA LYS A 285 -17.20 16.51 17.03
C LYS A 285 -18.18 16.89 15.92
N TYR A 286 -17.94 16.38 14.70
CA TYR A 286 -18.67 16.79 13.51
C TYR A 286 -19.74 15.75 13.17
N GLU A 287 -20.97 16.20 12.97
CA GLU A 287 -22.13 15.32 12.65
C GLU A 287 -22.31 15.10 11.15
N GLU A 288 -21.87 16.08 10.33
CA GLU A 288 -22.03 16.04 8.88
C GLU A 288 -21.23 14.86 8.28
N PRO A 289 -21.87 13.99 7.46
CA PRO A 289 -21.15 12.95 6.73
C PRO A 289 -20.11 13.53 5.76
N PHE A 290 -18.99 12.85 5.61
CA PHE A 290 -17.87 13.28 4.75
C PHE A 290 -17.28 14.64 5.12
N PHE A 291 -17.49 15.10 6.33
CA PHE A 291 -16.84 16.30 6.81
C PHE A 291 -15.39 15.98 7.22
N VAL A 292 -14.47 16.80 6.74
CA VAL A 292 -13.05 16.82 7.16
C VAL A 292 -12.73 18.24 7.58
N PRO A 293 -12.16 18.46 8.78
CA PRO A 293 -11.73 19.77 9.21
C PRO A 293 -10.67 20.38 8.28
N GLU A 294 -10.69 21.70 8.09
CA GLU A 294 -9.73 22.42 7.25
C GLU A 294 -8.29 22.19 7.71
N GLU A 295 -8.05 22.17 9.01
CA GLU A 295 -6.73 21.90 9.59
C GLU A 295 -6.16 20.53 9.21
N VAL A 296 -7.00 19.55 8.88
CA VAL A 296 -6.58 18.24 8.35
C VAL A 296 -6.14 18.37 6.90
N TYR A 297 -6.88 19.09 6.07
CA TYR A 297 -6.46 19.34 4.69
C TYR A 297 -5.15 20.14 4.63
N GLU A 298 -4.99 21.16 5.47
CA GLU A 298 -3.76 21.93 5.60
C GLU A 298 -2.58 21.03 6.03
N HIS A 299 -2.82 20.11 6.96
CA HIS A 299 -1.82 19.15 7.41
C HIS A 299 -1.36 18.21 6.27
N TYR A 300 -2.30 17.58 5.56
CA TYR A 300 -1.96 16.71 4.44
C TYR A 300 -1.32 17.47 3.26
N SER A 301 -1.74 18.71 2.99
CA SER A 301 -1.12 19.57 1.97
C SER A 301 0.34 19.84 2.28
N ARG A 302 0.67 20.16 3.53
CA ARG A 302 2.06 20.36 3.96
C ARG A 302 2.90 19.08 3.81
N LEU A 303 2.35 17.93 4.20
CA LEU A 303 3.03 16.63 4.01
C LEU A 303 3.27 16.36 2.52
N ALA A 304 2.30 16.65 1.65
CA ALA A 304 2.44 16.50 0.21
C ALA A 304 3.51 17.43 -0.39
N GLU A 305 3.62 18.66 0.11
CA GLU A 305 4.69 19.60 -0.29
C GLU A 305 6.08 19.07 0.10
N GLU A 306 6.25 18.56 1.31
CA GLU A 306 7.50 17.94 1.77
C GLU A 306 7.89 16.73 0.87
N LYS A 307 6.91 15.95 0.40
CA LYS A 307 7.15 14.85 -0.53
C LYS A 307 7.54 15.32 -1.94
N ALA A 308 6.98 16.44 -2.40
CA ALA A 308 7.38 17.04 -3.68
C ALA A 308 8.83 17.55 -3.66
N ASP A 309 9.33 18.03 -2.52
CA ASP A 309 10.74 18.42 -2.35
C ASP A 309 11.67 17.22 -2.54
N THR A 310 11.29 16.04 -2.05
CA THR A 310 12.06 14.79 -2.26
C THR A 310 12.20 14.43 -3.74
N GLU A 311 11.12 14.58 -4.52
CA GLU A 311 11.21 14.39 -5.97
C GLU A 311 12.08 15.45 -6.63
N ALA A 312 12.02 16.70 -6.20
CA ALA A 312 12.85 17.78 -6.76
C ALA A 312 14.35 17.52 -6.52
N GLU A 313 14.72 17.02 -5.35
CA GLU A 313 16.09 16.59 -5.05
C GLU A 313 16.53 15.42 -5.93
N TRP A 314 15.65 14.42 -6.11
CA TRP A 314 15.92 13.29 -7.01
C TRP A 314 16.09 13.76 -8.47
N ASN A 315 15.25 14.66 -8.96
CA ASN A 315 15.33 15.21 -10.31
C ASN A 315 16.67 15.94 -10.55
N ALA A 316 17.15 16.69 -9.56
CA ALA A 316 18.45 17.36 -9.64
C ALA A 316 19.61 16.34 -9.70
N MET A 317 19.57 15.30 -8.89
CA MET A 317 20.53 14.20 -8.90
C MET A 317 20.47 13.43 -10.23
N PHE A 318 19.28 13.12 -10.75
CA PHE A 318 19.10 12.41 -12.01
C PHE A 318 19.61 13.22 -13.21
N ALA A 319 19.41 14.54 -13.22
CA ALA A 319 19.99 15.41 -14.27
C ALA A 319 21.52 15.36 -14.26
N ALA A 320 22.15 15.45 -13.08
CA ALA A 320 23.60 15.31 -12.97
C ALA A 320 24.12 13.92 -13.40
N TYR A 321 23.36 12.86 -13.08
CA TYR A 321 23.64 11.52 -13.57
C TYR A 321 23.59 11.41 -15.09
N CYS A 322 22.58 11.99 -15.75
CA CYS A 322 22.46 11.99 -17.21
C CYS A 322 23.60 12.77 -17.88
N ASP A 323 24.03 13.89 -17.28
CA ASP A 323 25.18 14.67 -17.78
C ASP A 323 26.50 13.86 -17.72
N GLU A 324 26.69 13.07 -16.64
CA GLU A 324 27.90 12.27 -16.45
C GLU A 324 27.87 10.95 -17.24
N TYR A 325 26.68 10.34 -17.42
CA TYR A 325 26.47 9.04 -18.07
C TYR A 325 25.44 9.11 -19.21
N PRO A 326 25.69 9.82 -20.32
CA PRO A 326 24.69 10.04 -21.37
C PRO A 326 24.23 8.75 -22.10
N GLU A 327 25.02 7.68 -22.04
CA GLU A 327 24.61 6.37 -22.54
C GLU A 327 23.55 5.71 -21.63
N MET A 328 23.59 6.00 -20.33
CA MET A 328 22.61 5.49 -19.37
C MET A 328 21.29 6.24 -19.46
N GLU A 329 21.31 7.55 -19.80
CA GLU A 329 20.09 8.31 -20.12
C GLU A 329 19.31 7.65 -21.26
N LYS A 330 19.98 7.31 -22.37
CA LYS A 330 19.35 6.62 -23.50
C LYS A 330 18.79 5.26 -23.12
N LEU A 331 19.51 4.52 -22.28
CA LEU A 331 19.04 3.23 -21.79
C LEU A 331 17.83 3.40 -20.88
N TRP A 332 17.83 4.43 -20.01
CA TRP A 332 16.70 4.77 -19.16
C TRP A 332 15.43 5.07 -19.95
N GLU A 333 15.56 5.89 -21.00
CA GLU A 333 14.45 6.18 -21.92
C GLU A 333 13.89 4.90 -22.56
N GLN A 334 14.75 3.97 -22.98
CA GLN A 334 14.32 2.69 -23.54
C GLN A 334 13.54 1.82 -22.54
N TYR A 335 13.94 1.83 -21.27
CA TYR A 335 13.28 1.06 -20.22
C TYR A 335 11.94 1.67 -19.80
N HIS A 336 11.78 2.98 -19.92
CA HIS A 336 10.59 3.72 -19.47
C HIS A 336 9.65 4.13 -20.63
N THR A 337 10.02 3.79 -21.88
CA THR A 337 9.16 4.04 -23.05
C THR A 337 8.51 2.75 -23.50
N ALA A 338 7.19 2.77 -23.66
CA ALA A 338 6.48 1.62 -24.21
C ALA A 338 7.02 1.27 -25.62
N PRO A 339 7.40 0.01 -25.88
CA PRO A 339 7.93 -0.37 -27.19
C PRO A 339 6.85 -0.21 -28.26
N ASP A 340 7.27 0.21 -29.45
CA ASP A 340 6.39 0.23 -30.62
C ASP A 340 6.01 -1.21 -31.00
N ALA A 341 4.74 -1.58 -30.78
CA ALA A 341 4.24 -2.91 -31.07
C ALA A 341 4.43 -3.32 -32.53
N LYS A 342 4.33 -2.37 -33.48
CA LYS A 342 4.55 -2.63 -34.89
C LYS A 342 6.01 -2.97 -35.17
N ALA A 343 6.94 -2.18 -34.61
CA ALA A 343 8.37 -2.43 -34.75
C ALA A 343 8.77 -3.79 -34.14
N LEU A 344 8.15 -4.20 -33.01
CA LEU A 344 8.37 -5.52 -32.43
C LEU A 344 7.86 -6.65 -33.33
N ILE A 345 6.67 -6.49 -33.92
CA ILE A 345 6.09 -7.51 -34.82
C ILE A 345 6.94 -7.65 -36.10
N GLU A 346 7.47 -6.55 -36.63
CA GLU A 346 8.27 -6.51 -37.84
C GLU A 346 9.76 -6.89 -37.60
N ASN A 347 10.19 -7.04 -36.36
CA ASN A 347 11.56 -7.41 -36.01
C ASN A 347 11.79 -8.91 -36.21
N GLU A 348 12.42 -9.28 -37.34
CA GLU A 348 12.71 -10.68 -37.69
C GLU A 348 13.54 -11.42 -36.61
N ALA A 349 14.37 -10.71 -35.84
CA ALA A 349 15.18 -11.31 -34.77
C ALA A 349 14.35 -11.88 -33.62
N LEU A 350 13.09 -11.45 -33.47
CA LEU A 350 12.15 -11.97 -32.45
C LEU A 350 11.44 -13.26 -32.93
N TRP A 351 11.47 -13.54 -34.24
CA TRP A 351 10.78 -14.70 -34.82
C TRP A 351 11.76 -15.85 -35.06
N LEU A 352 11.95 -16.65 -34.02
CA LEU A 352 12.82 -17.81 -34.09
C LEU A 352 12.11 -18.93 -34.87
N THR A 353 12.71 -19.37 -35.99
CA THR A 353 12.28 -20.56 -36.69
C THR A 353 13.29 -21.68 -36.48
N LYS A 354 12.79 -22.91 -36.27
CA LYS A 354 13.62 -24.11 -36.12
C LYS A 354 13.28 -25.10 -37.21
N ASP A 355 14.31 -25.69 -37.81
CA ASP A 355 14.16 -26.68 -38.87
C ASP A 355 13.62 -28.03 -38.39
N LYS A 356 13.64 -28.24 -37.07
CA LYS A 356 13.18 -29.47 -36.42
C LYS A 356 12.26 -29.20 -35.25
N ALA A 357 11.30 -30.10 -35.05
CA ALA A 357 10.47 -30.06 -33.87
C ALA A 357 11.31 -30.29 -32.60
N GLU A 358 11.21 -29.31 -31.65
CA GLU A 358 11.87 -29.37 -30.35
C GLU A 358 10.84 -29.19 -29.22
N ALA A 359 11.20 -29.62 -28.02
CA ALA A 359 10.38 -29.31 -26.87
C ALA A 359 10.40 -27.81 -26.59
N THR A 360 9.26 -27.22 -26.27
CA THR A 360 9.14 -25.75 -25.97
C THR A 360 10.13 -25.27 -24.93
N ARG A 361 10.52 -26.09 -23.95
CA ARG A 361 11.54 -25.74 -22.96
C ARG A 361 12.97 -25.64 -23.52
N SER A 362 13.19 -26.06 -24.77
CA SER A 362 14.50 -25.99 -25.46
C SER A 362 14.57 -24.85 -26.49
N LEU A 363 13.44 -24.13 -26.65
CA LEU A 363 13.34 -22.93 -27.47
C LEU A 363 13.73 -21.71 -26.67
#